data_6f50697a28e0c7af2aae30bba110c741
#
_entry.id   6f50697a28e0c7af2aae30bba110c741
#
_cell.length_a   1.000
_cell.length_b   1.000
_cell.length_c   1.000
_cell.angle_alpha   90.00
_cell.angle_beta   90.00
_cell.angle_gamma   90.00
#
_symmetry.space_group_name_H-M   'P 1'
#
loop_
_entity.id
_entity.type
_entity.pdbx_description
1 polymer ?
#
loop_
_entity_poly.entity_id
_entity_poly.type
_entity_poly.pdbx_seq_one_letter_code
_entity_poly.pdbx_strand_id
1 'polypeptide(L)'
;MDNLPQQGTPVIAFDRVSKVYPAQPNRPALEDISLQIYPGEFVFLVGHSGSGKSTLVRLIIRELKPTSGTITIADEDLGSMRNWRVPYLRRNIGCVFQDFKLLPNKTVFENVAFALEVIGKSRHVIRTQVPEVLRLVGLQDKLDKLPDQLSGGEAQRVSIARAIVNRPPLLVCDEPTGNLDPQTSRGIMDLLERINRTGTTVLVATHDREMVDNMRRRVIALDRGHLTRDQQRGVYGFDV
;
A
#
# COMPACT_ATOMS: atom_id res chain seq x y z
N MET A 1 -19.25 -25.30 3.14
CA MET A 1 -17.77 -25.40 3.06
C MET A 1 -17.43 -25.13 1.60
N ASP A 2 -17.30 -23.84 1.25
CA ASP A 2 -16.98 -23.43 -0.11
C ASP A 2 -15.51 -23.75 -0.36
N ASN A 3 -15.27 -24.63 -1.35
CA ASN A 3 -13.94 -24.92 -1.87
C ASN A 3 -13.34 -23.63 -2.44
N LEU A 4 -12.55 -22.92 -1.63
CA LEU A 4 -11.65 -21.89 -2.13
C LEU A 4 -10.68 -22.56 -3.13
N PRO A 5 -10.46 -22.00 -4.32
CA PRO A 5 -9.42 -22.51 -5.22
C PRO A 5 -8.10 -22.52 -4.44
N GLN A 6 -7.27 -23.56 -4.67
CA GLN A 6 -5.94 -23.67 -4.06
C GLN A 6 -5.16 -22.41 -4.40
N GLN A 7 -5.22 -21.44 -3.49
CA GLN A 7 -4.48 -20.20 -3.60
C GLN A 7 -3.05 -20.55 -3.23
N GLY A 8 -2.09 -20.24 -4.13
CA GLY A 8 -0.66 -20.46 -3.90
C GLY A 8 -0.17 -19.83 -2.61
N THR A 9 1.14 -19.73 -2.41
CA THR A 9 1.74 -19.08 -1.24
C THR A 9 1.24 -17.63 -1.10
N PRO A 10 0.78 -17.19 0.08
CA PRO A 10 0.31 -15.82 0.30
C PRO A 10 1.47 -14.82 0.16
N VAL A 11 1.21 -13.67 -0.45
CA VAL A 11 2.20 -12.58 -0.55
C VAL A 11 2.35 -11.83 0.78
N ILE A 12 1.30 -11.81 1.60
CA ILE A 12 1.29 -11.29 2.97
C ILE A 12 0.65 -12.35 3.86
N ALA A 13 1.32 -12.75 4.94
CA ALA A 13 0.75 -13.60 5.98
C ALA A 13 1.07 -13.02 7.37
N PHE A 14 0.05 -12.89 8.19
CA PHE A 14 0.12 -12.59 9.61
C PHE A 14 -0.36 -13.83 10.37
N ASP A 15 0.41 -14.29 11.35
CA ASP A 15 0.07 -15.38 12.25
C ASP A 15 0.15 -14.88 13.70
N ARG A 16 -1.01 -14.69 14.33
CA ARG A 16 -1.21 -14.23 15.70
C ARG A 16 -0.34 -13.01 16.08
N VAL A 17 -0.35 -12.03 15.19
CA VAL A 17 0.49 -10.84 15.33
C VAL A 17 -0.13 -9.85 16.30
N SER A 18 0.65 -9.46 17.30
CA SER A 18 0.28 -8.36 18.20
C SER A 18 1.33 -7.24 18.15
N LYS A 19 0.87 -6.02 18.32
CA LYS A 19 1.72 -4.83 18.42
C LYS A 19 1.29 -3.95 19.58
N VAL A 20 2.20 -3.80 20.54
CA VAL A 20 2.08 -2.87 21.67
C VAL A 20 3.14 -1.79 21.53
N TYR A 21 2.74 -0.53 21.68
CA TYR A 21 3.69 0.58 21.74
C TYR A 21 4.16 0.80 23.17
N PRO A 22 5.47 1.06 23.41
CA PRO A 22 6.00 1.27 24.76
C PRO A 22 5.31 2.41 25.54
N ALA A 23 4.84 3.44 24.82
CA ALA A 23 4.12 4.57 25.42
C ALA A 23 2.68 4.21 25.88
N GLN A 24 2.13 3.07 25.46
CA GLN A 24 0.78 2.60 25.82
C GLN A 24 0.78 1.09 26.06
N PRO A 25 1.46 0.61 27.13
CA PRO A 25 1.68 -0.83 27.33
C PRO A 25 0.38 -1.62 27.58
N ASN A 26 -0.66 -0.98 28.09
CA ASN A 26 -1.94 -1.61 28.42
C ASN A 26 -2.97 -1.53 27.29
N ARG A 27 -2.59 -0.98 26.11
CA ARG A 27 -3.47 -0.85 24.97
C ARG A 27 -2.76 -1.29 23.69
N PRO A 28 -2.93 -2.54 23.28
CA PRO A 28 -2.36 -3.02 22.03
C PRO A 28 -2.92 -2.24 20.84
N ALA A 29 -2.05 -1.87 19.91
CA ALA A 29 -2.47 -1.25 18.65
C ALA A 29 -2.98 -2.30 17.66
N LEU A 30 -2.47 -3.54 17.77
CA LEU A 30 -2.97 -4.75 17.09
C LEU A 30 -2.89 -5.91 18.10
N GLU A 31 -3.89 -6.76 18.09
CA GLU A 31 -3.99 -7.90 19.01
C GLU A 31 -4.47 -9.15 18.26
N ASP A 32 -3.62 -10.18 18.28
CA ASP A 32 -3.86 -11.53 17.73
C ASP A 32 -4.36 -11.52 16.28
N ILE A 33 -3.73 -10.71 15.42
CA ILE A 33 -4.10 -10.59 14.01
C ILE A 33 -3.58 -11.79 13.24
N SER A 34 -4.50 -12.53 12.61
CA SER A 34 -4.20 -13.60 11.67
C SER A 34 -4.94 -13.34 10.35
N LEU A 35 -4.19 -13.15 9.26
CA LEU A 35 -4.73 -12.89 7.92
C LEU A 35 -3.75 -13.33 6.83
N GLN A 36 -4.27 -13.58 5.64
CA GLN A 36 -3.48 -13.91 4.46
C GLN A 36 -3.98 -13.11 3.26
N ILE A 37 -3.07 -12.55 2.47
CA ILE A 37 -3.38 -11.89 1.20
C ILE A 37 -2.58 -12.60 0.10
N TYR A 38 -3.25 -12.93 -1.01
CA TYR A 38 -2.67 -13.70 -2.09
C TYR A 38 -2.26 -12.84 -3.28
N PRO A 39 -1.34 -13.31 -4.13
CA PRO A 39 -0.91 -12.58 -5.32
C PRO A 39 -2.08 -12.15 -6.20
N GLY A 40 -2.05 -10.89 -6.67
CA GLY A 40 -3.06 -10.33 -7.57
C GLY A 40 -4.36 -9.87 -6.90
N GLU A 41 -4.53 -10.06 -5.59
CA GLU A 41 -5.70 -9.54 -4.89
C GLU A 41 -5.71 -8.02 -4.83
N PHE A 42 -6.92 -7.43 -4.84
CA PHE A 42 -7.19 -6.06 -4.44
C PHE A 42 -7.96 -6.09 -3.13
N VAL A 43 -7.36 -5.56 -2.06
CA VAL A 43 -7.89 -5.68 -0.70
C VAL A 43 -8.02 -4.30 -0.07
N PHE A 44 -9.19 -4.01 0.49
CA PHE A 44 -9.40 -2.89 1.38
C PHE A 44 -9.16 -3.27 2.84
N LEU A 45 -8.35 -2.48 3.53
CA LEU A 45 -8.19 -2.52 4.98
C LEU A 45 -8.99 -1.36 5.56
N VAL A 46 -10.12 -1.65 6.20
CA VAL A 46 -11.05 -0.63 6.70
C VAL A 46 -11.10 -0.59 8.22
N GLY A 47 -11.63 0.50 8.76
CA GLY A 47 -11.83 0.70 10.20
C GLY A 47 -11.73 2.18 10.57
N HIS A 48 -12.26 2.52 11.75
CA HIS A 48 -12.21 3.88 12.27
C HIS A 48 -10.77 4.39 12.48
N SER A 49 -10.62 5.71 12.68
CA SER A 49 -9.33 6.27 13.11
C SER A 49 -8.87 5.59 14.39
N GLY A 50 -7.59 5.20 14.46
CA GLY A 50 -7.03 4.48 15.60
C GLY A 50 -7.37 2.98 15.67
N SER A 51 -8.01 2.38 14.66
CA SER A 51 -8.31 0.93 14.64
C SER A 51 -7.10 0.03 14.43
N GLY A 52 -5.93 0.58 14.03
CA GLY A 52 -4.70 -0.18 13.81
C GLY A 52 -4.23 -0.26 12.35
N LYS A 53 -4.98 0.31 11.37
CA LYS A 53 -4.65 0.23 9.92
C LYS A 53 -3.22 0.67 9.61
N SER A 54 -2.84 1.89 9.98
CA SER A 54 -1.49 2.41 9.71
C SER A 54 -0.42 1.63 10.47
N THR A 55 -0.72 1.06 11.65
CA THR A 55 0.20 0.15 12.36
C THR A 55 0.43 -1.12 11.56
N LEU A 56 -0.62 -1.73 10.97
CA LEU A 56 -0.52 -2.90 10.13
C LEU A 56 0.30 -2.59 8.86
N VAL A 57 0.03 -1.47 8.19
CA VAL A 57 0.82 -1.00 7.04
C VAL A 57 2.31 -0.85 7.41
N ARG A 58 2.63 -0.21 8.55
CA ARG A 58 4.02 0.00 9.00
C ARG A 58 4.73 -1.29 9.37
N LEU A 59 4.01 -2.32 9.81
CA LEU A 59 4.54 -3.67 10.01
C LEU A 59 4.90 -4.34 8.67
N ILE A 60 4.02 -4.25 7.66
CA ILE A 60 4.27 -4.80 6.32
C ILE A 60 5.55 -4.24 5.70
N ILE A 61 5.75 -2.93 5.75
CA ILE A 61 6.95 -2.28 5.21
C ILE A 61 8.18 -2.39 6.14
N ARG A 62 8.06 -3.15 7.23
CA ARG A 62 9.12 -3.34 8.21
C ARG A 62 9.66 -2.04 8.82
N GLU A 63 8.79 -1.01 8.94
CA GLU A 63 9.07 0.20 9.72
C GLU A 63 8.95 -0.10 11.23
N LEU A 64 8.02 -0.97 11.58
CA LEU A 64 7.82 -1.50 12.92
C LEU A 64 8.11 -3.00 12.95
N LYS A 65 8.46 -3.51 14.13
CA LYS A 65 8.49 -4.94 14.43
C LYS A 65 7.25 -5.32 15.23
N PRO A 66 6.70 -6.53 15.05
CA PRO A 66 5.65 -7.04 15.92
C PRO A 66 6.20 -7.20 17.36
N THR A 67 5.31 -7.15 18.34
CA THR A 67 5.62 -7.49 19.73
C THR A 67 5.59 -9.01 19.92
N SER A 68 4.65 -9.69 19.24
CA SER A 68 4.53 -11.15 19.18
C SER A 68 3.91 -11.57 17.85
N GLY A 69 3.97 -12.88 17.55
CA GLY A 69 3.49 -13.45 16.29
C GLY A 69 4.50 -13.31 15.16
N THR A 70 4.13 -13.83 13.99
CA THR A 70 5.00 -13.91 12.80
C THR A 70 4.37 -13.18 11.62
N ILE A 71 5.18 -12.41 10.88
CA ILE A 71 4.79 -11.75 9.64
C ILE A 71 5.67 -12.26 8.52
N THR A 72 5.06 -12.81 7.47
CA THR A 72 5.76 -13.24 6.27
C THR A 72 5.33 -12.38 5.08
N ILE A 73 6.28 -11.86 4.33
CA ILE A 73 6.05 -11.09 3.09
C ILE A 73 6.88 -11.74 1.99
N ALA A 74 6.22 -12.18 0.91
CA ALA A 74 6.88 -12.84 -0.22
C ALA A 74 7.85 -13.95 0.25
N ASP A 75 7.38 -14.85 1.11
CA ASP A 75 8.11 -15.96 1.73
C ASP A 75 9.25 -15.57 2.69
N GLU A 76 9.42 -14.28 3.00
CA GLU A 76 10.42 -13.81 3.95
C GLU A 76 9.80 -13.48 5.31
N ASP A 77 10.26 -14.14 6.39
CA ASP A 77 9.88 -13.81 7.79
C ASP A 77 10.52 -12.49 8.22
N LEU A 78 9.66 -11.50 8.49
CA LEU A 78 10.09 -10.16 8.90
C LEU A 78 10.66 -10.12 10.32
N GLY A 79 10.27 -11.06 11.19
CA GLY A 79 10.74 -11.14 12.58
C GLY A 79 12.22 -11.46 12.65
N SER A 80 12.64 -12.49 11.93
CA SER A 80 14.02 -12.99 11.84
C SER A 80 14.92 -12.18 10.91
N MET A 81 14.32 -11.32 10.03
CA MET A 81 15.04 -10.55 9.02
C MET A 81 16.04 -9.58 9.64
N ARG A 82 17.31 -9.67 9.23
CA ARG A 82 18.36 -8.74 9.63
C ARG A 82 18.13 -7.36 9.01
N ASN A 83 18.44 -6.27 9.74
CA ASN A 83 18.14 -4.90 9.29
C ASN A 83 18.77 -4.53 7.93
N TRP A 84 19.92 -5.08 7.56
CA TRP A 84 20.54 -4.81 6.26
C TRP A 84 19.77 -5.43 5.08
N ARG A 85 18.87 -6.41 5.32
CA ARG A 85 17.98 -6.99 4.29
C ARG A 85 16.71 -6.17 4.07
N VAL A 86 16.30 -5.32 5.00
CA VAL A 86 15.09 -4.50 4.89
C VAL A 86 15.02 -3.64 3.61
N PRO A 87 16.12 -3.01 3.12
CA PRO A 87 16.09 -2.31 1.84
C PRO A 87 15.75 -3.22 0.64
N TYR A 88 16.14 -4.48 0.68
CA TYR A 88 15.82 -5.44 -0.39
C TYR A 88 14.34 -5.85 -0.35
N LEU A 89 13.78 -6.09 0.84
CA LEU A 89 12.35 -6.30 1.02
C LEU A 89 11.55 -5.12 0.44
N ARG A 90 11.92 -3.88 0.81
CA ARG A 90 11.21 -2.66 0.39
C ARG A 90 11.29 -2.40 -1.12
N ARG A 91 12.21 -3.00 -1.87
CA ARG A 91 12.23 -2.96 -3.34
C ARG A 91 11.04 -3.71 -3.96
N ASN A 92 10.49 -4.68 -3.24
CA ASN A 92 9.35 -5.50 -3.65
C ASN A 92 8.01 -4.92 -3.15
N ILE A 93 8.03 -3.79 -2.43
CA ILE A 93 6.84 -3.15 -1.88
C ILE A 93 6.80 -1.70 -2.34
N GLY A 94 5.83 -1.36 -3.19
CA GLY A 94 5.49 0.03 -3.47
C GLY A 94 4.68 0.62 -2.33
N CYS A 95 4.96 1.85 -1.92
CA CYS A 95 4.25 2.53 -0.85
C CYS A 95 3.70 3.86 -1.33
N VAL A 96 2.40 4.08 -1.05
CA VAL A 96 1.69 5.34 -1.33
C VAL A 96 1.11 5.85 -0.02
N PHE A 97 1.32 7.12 0.29
CA PHE A 97 0.89 7.76 1.54
C PHE A 97 -0.06 8.92 1.26
N GLN A 98 -0.87 9.28 2.25
CA GLN A 98 -1.84 10.37 2.19
C GLN A 98 -1.18 11.74 1.92
N ASP A 99 0.02 11.98 2.44
CA ASP A 99 0.78 13.23 2.31
C ASP A 99 1.81 13.21 1.16
N PHE A 100 1.63 12.31 0.20
CA PHE A 100 2.41 12.14 -1.04
C PHE A 100 3.90 11.84 -0.83
N LYS A 101 4.54 12.36 0.21
CA LYS A 101 5.98 12.21 0.54
C LYS A 101 6.89 12.55 -0.64
N LEU A 102 6.55 13.55 -1.45
CA LEU A 102 7.38 13.99 -2.56
C LEU A 102 8.61 14.75 -2.05
N LEU A 103 9.69 14.65 -2.81
CA LEU A 103 10.93 15.41 -2.60
C LEU A 103 10.71 16.83 -3.15
N PRO A 104 10.65 17.86 -2.30
CA PRO A 104 10.15 19.19 -2.69
C PRO A 104 11.07 19.91 -3.69
N ASN A 105 12.37 19.62 -3.67
CA ASN A 105 13.39 20.23 -4.53
C ASN A 105 13.72 19.40 -5.77
N LYS A 106 12.85 18.40 -6.10
CA LYS A 106 13.01 17.53 -7.26
C LYS A 106 11.78 17.62 -8.14
N THR A 107 12.01 17.63 -9.45
CA THR A 107 10.94 17.60 -10.45
C THR A 107 10.11 16.31 -10.36
N VAL A 108 9.00 16.25 -11.07
CA VAL A 108 8.19 15.03 -11.24
C VAL A 108 9.05 13.88 -11.75
N PHE A 109 9.84 14.12 -12.81
CA PHE A 109 10.75 13.12 -13.34
C PHE A 109 11.74 12.64 -12.28
N GLU A 110 12.42 13.54 -11.58
CA GLU A 110 13.41 13.22 -10.56
C GLU A 110 12.82 12.51 -9.34
N ASN A 111 11.59 12.85 -8.92
CA ASN A 111 10.89 12.15 -7.86
C ASN A 111 10.66 10.67 -8.19
N VAL A 112 10.29 10.36 -9.43
CA VAL A 112 10.10 8.98 -9.87
C VAL A 112 11.43 8.29 -10.13
N ALA A 113 12.40 9.00 -10.77
CA ALA A 113 13.74 8.48 -11.04
C ALA A 113 14.48 8.06 -9.77
N PHE A 114 14.29 8.80 -8.68
CA PHE A 114 14.93 8.53 -7.39
C PHE A 114 14.72 7.09 -6.90
N ALA A 115 13.54 6.50 -7.12
CA ALA A 115 13.26 5.11 -6.73
C ALA A 115 14.13 4.11 -7.51
N LEU A 116 14.47 4.39 -8.76
CA LEU A 116 15.38 3.57 -9.59
C LEU A 116 16.86 3.84 -9.27
N GLU A 117 17.21 5.09 -8.98
CA GLU A 117 18.56 5.48 -8.59
C GLU A 117 19.02 4.78 -7.31
N VAL A 118 18.17 4.77 -6.29
CA VAL A 118 18.45 4.12 -4.99
C VAL A 118 18.75 2.63 -5.13
N ILE A 119 18.16 1.97 -6.11
CA ILE A 119 18.39 0.54 -6.38
C ILE A 119 19.50 0.29 -7.41
N GLY A 120 20.20 1.35 -7.84
CA GLY A 120 21.36 1.26 -8.73
C GLY A 120 21.05 1.01 -10.20
N LYS A 121 19.85 1.40 -10.69
CA LYS A 121 19.53 1.28 -12.12
C LYS A 121 20.37 2.26 -12.96
N SER A 122 20.74 1.83 -14.18
CA SER A 122 21.51 2.67 -15.09
C SER A 122 20.70 3.88 -15.58
N ARG A 123 21.38 4.96 -15.97
CA ARG A 123 20.76 6.17 -16.55
C ARG A 123 19.91 5.85 -17.78
N HIS A 124 20.31 4.86 -18.58
CA HIS A 124 19.52 4.42 -19.73
C HIS A 124 18.17 3.86 -19.32
N VAL A 125 18.13 2.96 -18.33
CA VAL A 125 16.90 2.39 -17.77
C VAL A 125 15.98 3.48 -17.20
N ILE A 126 16.55 4.43 -16.43
CA ILE A 126 15.79 5.53 -15.83
C ILE A 126 15.13 6.39 -16.92
N ARG A 127 15.89 6.79 -17.97
CA ARG A 127 15.38 7.60 -19.07
C ARG A 127 14.29 6.94 -19.89
N THR A 128 14.22 5.61 -19.88
CA THR A 128 13.17 4.85 -20.57
C THR A 128 11.97 4.60 -19.68
N GLN A 129 12.18 4.09 -18.47
CA GLN A 129 11.09 3.63 -17.60
C GLN A 129 10.30 4.78 -16.96
N VAL A 130 10.97 5.88 -16.57
CA VAL A 130 10.29 6.99 -15.90
C VAL A 130 9.23 7.65 -16.78
N PRO A 131 9.49 8.03 -18.06
CA PRO A 131 8.46 8.58 -18.94
C PRO A 131 7.31 7.60 -19.21
N GLU A 132 7.60 6.29 -19.31
CA GLU A 132 6.55 5.26 -19.49
C GLU A 132 5.59 5.22 -18.32
N VAL A 133 6.12 5.21 -17.09
CA VAL A 133 5.29 5.20 -15.88
C VAL A 133 4.55 6.52 -15.71
N LEU A 134 5.17 7.66 -16.00
CA LEU A 134 4.49 8.97 -15.96
C LEU A 134 3.36 9.06 -16.97
N ARG A 135 3.49 8.44 -18.15
CA ARG A 135 2.39 8.30 -19.12
C ARG A 135 1.26 7.42 -18.56
N LEU A 136 1.59 6.29 -17.91
CA LEU A 136 0.61 5.39 -17.28
C LEU A 136 -0.27 6.12 -16.27
N VAL A 137 0.31 7.03 -15.49
CA VAL A 137 -0.42 7.83 -14.49
C VAL A 137 -0.99 9.14 -15.06
N GLY A 138 -0.78 9.45 -16.35
CA GLY A 138 -1.34 10.64 -17.04
C GLY A 138 -0.58 11.94 -16.72
N LEU A 139 0.74 11.87 -16.54
CA LEU A 139 1.62 13.01 -16.21
C LEU A 139 2.74 13.25 -17.24
N GLN A 140 2.58 12.76 -18.48
CA GLN A 140 3.59 12.89 -19.53
C GLN A 140 3.98 14.34 -19.86
N ASP A 141 3.10 15.30 -19.59
CA ASP A 141 3.31 16.73 -19.87
C ASP A 141 3.79 17.53 -18.65
N LYS A 142 4.12 16.85 -17.55
CA LYS A 142 4.46 17.47 -16.24
C LYS A 142 5.87 17.13 -15.74
N LEU A 143 6.73 16.51 -16.57
CA LEU A 143 8.02 15.93 -16.15
C LEU A 143 8.92 16.93 -15.40
N ASP A 144 8.95 18.18 -15.86
CA ASP A 144 9.82 19.24 -15.36
C ASP A 144 9.19 20.08 -14.23
N LYS A 145 7.94 19.76 -13.84
CA LYS A 145 7.25 20.49 -12.76
C LYS A 145 7.79 20.09 -11.39
N LEU A 146 7.83 21.06 -10.47
CA LEU A 146 8.10 20.84 -9.06
C LEU A 146 6.79 20.48 -8.31
N PRO A 147 6.88 19.83 -7.13
CA PRO A 147 5.71 19.45 -6.35
C PRO A 147 4.75 20.60 -5.98
N ASP A 148 5.25 21.80 -5.74
CA ASP A 148 4.47 23.00 -5.44
C ASP A 148 3.67 23.54 -6.64
N GLN A 149 3.98 23.07 -7.84
CA GLN A 149 3.27 23.41 -9.09
C GLN A 149 2.19 22.38 -9.47
N LEU A 150 1.94 21.38 -8.61
CA LEU A 150 1.01 20.30 -8.86
C LEU A 150 -0.26 20.46 -8.03
N SER A 151 -1.40 20.04 -8.60
CA SER A 151 -2.60 19.78 -7.80
C SER A 151 -2.39 18.57 -6.88
N GLY A 152 -3.22 18.43 -5.83
CA GLY A 152 -3.16 17.27 -4.94
C GLY A 152 -3.28 15.93 -5.67
N GLY A 153 -4.17 15.85 -6.66
CA GLY A 153 -4.34 14.66 -7.49
C GLY A 153 -3.13 14.36 -8.38
N GLU A 154 -2.47 15.39 -8.94
CA GLU A 154 -1.22 15.22 -9.69
C GLU A 154 -0.08 14.77 -8.77
N ALA A 155 0.06 15.38 -7.59
CA ALA A 155 1.06 14.97 -6.60
C ALA A 155 0.87 13.51 -6.16
N GLN A 156 -0.38 13.07 -5.96
CA GLN A 156 -0.68 11.68 -5.64
C GLN A 156 -0.34 10.74 -6.81
N ARG A 157 -0.59 11.13 -8.05
CA ARG A 157 -0.18 10.36 -9.23
C ARG A 157 1.34 10.22 -9.35
N VAL A 158 2.11 11.26 -9.00
CA VAL A 158 3.58 11.19 -8.90
C VAL A 158 4.01 10.20 -7.81
N SER A 159 3.37 10.24 -6.63
CA SER A 159 3.63 9.29 -5.55
C SER A 159 3.38 7.85 -5.99
N ILE A 160 2.26 7.60 -6.68
CA ILE A 160 1.94 6.28 -7.24
C ILE A 160 2.98 5.88 -8.31
N ALA A 161 3.33 6.77 -9.25
CA ALA A 161 4.34 6.51 -10.27
C ALA A 161 5.67 6.08 -9.65
N ARG A 162 6.13 6.81 -8.63
CA ARG A 162 7.33 6.47 -7.86
C ARG A 162 7.24 5.10 -7.18
N ALA A 163 6.07 4.77 -6.64
CA ALA A 163 5.85 3.49 -5.96
C ALA A 163 5.89 2.30 -6.93
N ILE A 164 5.43 2.46 -8.19
CA ILE A 164 5.30 1.36 -9.15
C ILE A 164 6.42 1.28 -10.20
N VAL A 165 7.30 2.29 -10.28
CA VAL A 165 8.32 2.35 -11.35
C VAL A 165 9.27 1.14 -11.35
N ASN A 166 9.49 0.54 -10.17
CA ASN A 166 10.27 -0.70 -10.03
C ASN A 166 9.43 -1.98 -10.24
N ARG A 167 8.16 -1.86 -10.62
CA ARG A 167 7.21 -2.97 -10.83
C ARG A 167 7.15 -3.92 -9.62
N PRO A 168 6.87 -3.42 -8.42
CA PRO A 168 6.80 -4.26 -7.23
C PRO A 168 5.60 -5.22 -7.33
N PRO A 169 5.71 -6.47 -6.81
CA PRO A 169 4.59 -7.40 -6.75
C PRO A 169 3.50 -6.99 -5.75
N LEU A 170 3.83 -6.08 -4.81
CA LEU A 170 2.93 -5.58 -3.77
C LEU A 170 2.93 -4.05 -3.74
N LEU A 171 1.74 -3.46 -3.76
CA LEU A 171 1.50 -2.04 -3.58
C LEU A 171 0.65 -1.83 -2.33
N VAL A 172 1.16 -1.06 -1.36
CA VAL A 172 0.47 -0.73 -0.12
C VAL A 172 0.18 0.77 -0.11
N CYS A 173 -1.09 1.12 0.08
CA CYS A 173 -1.57 2.49 0.08
C CYS A 173 -2.19 2.81 1.46
N ASP A 174 -1.69 3.83 2.14
CA ASP A 174 -2.25 4.33 3.40
C ASP A 174 -2.98 5.65 3.14
N GLU A 175 -4.33 5.58 3.15
CA GLU A 175 -5.25 6.70 2.88
C GLU A 175 -4.94 7.46 1.57
N PRO A 176 -4.85 6.78 0.40
CA PRO A 176 -4.33 7.39 -0.83
C PRO A 176 -5.22 8.51 -1.41
N THR A 177 -6.44 8.65 -0.91
CA THR A 177 -7.44 9.64 -1.36
C THR A 177 -7.84 10.63 -0.26
N GLY A 178 -7.28 10.53 0.95
CA GLY A 178 -7.74 11.24 2.13
C GLY A 178 -7.67 12.78 2.07
N ASN A 179 -6.87 13.34 1.14
CA ASN A 179 -6.70 14.79 0.94
C ASN A 179 -7.22 15.26 -0.42
N LEU A 180 -8.05 14.47 -1.10
CA LEU A 180 -8.50 14.73 -2.46
C LEU A 180 -10.03 14.90 -2.53
N ASP A 181 -10.49 15.64 -3.52
CA ASP A 181 -11.92 15.75 -3.82
C ASP A 181 -12.48 14.40 -4.35
N PRO A 182 -13.80 14.19 -4.31
CA PRO A 182 -14.40 12.90 -4.69
C PRO A 182 -14.15 12.48 -6.14
N GLN A 183 -14.07 13.43 -7.08
CA GLN A 183 -13.83 13.12 -8.48
C GLN A 183 -12.38 12.68 -8.71
N THR A 184 -11.43 13.39 -8.12
CA THR A 184 -10.00 13.05 -8.15
C THR A 184 -9.75 11.71 -7.45
N SER A 185 -10.42 11.46 -6.31
CA SER A 185 -10.35 10.21 -5.56
C SER A 185 -10.75 9.01 -6.41
N ARG A 186 -11.86 9.09 -7.14
CA ARG A 186 -12.27 8.06 -8.09
C ARG A 186 -11.19 7.79 -9.14
N GLY A 187 -10.63 8.84 -9.75
CA GLY A 187 -9.55 8.69 -10.73
C GLY A 187 -8.26 8.06 -10.18
N ILE A 188 -7.96 8.24 -8.88
CA ILE A 188 -6.85 7.55 -8.21
C ILE A 188 -7.18 6.06 -8.02
N MET A 189 -8.40 5.73 -7.58
CA MET A 189 -8.80 4.33 -7.38
C MET A 189 -8.87 3.55 -8.69
N ASP A 190 -9.37 4.16 -9.77
CA ASP A 190 -9.34 3.58 -11.12
C ASP A 190 -7.90 3.30 -11.59
N LEU A 191 -6.95 4.18 -11.24
CA LEU A 191 -5.54 3.96 -11.52
C LEU A 191 -4.98 2.77 -10.73
N LEU A 192 -5.28 2.66 -9.44
CA LEU A 192 -4.86 1.52 -8.60
C LEU A 192 -5.47 0.21 -9.11
N GLU A 193 -6.73 0.22 -9.57
CA GLU A 193 -7.36 -0.95 -10.16
C GLU A 193 -6.69 -1.36 -11.48
N ARG A 194 -6.31 -0.41 -12.34
CA ARG A 194 -5.53 -0.70 -13.56
C ARG A 194 -4.17 -1.32 -13.23
N ILE A 195 -3.50 -0.83 -12.20
CA ILE A 195 -2.23 -1.40 -11.72
C ILE A 195 -2.46 -2.83 -11.21
N ASN A 196 -3.51 -3.08 -10.44
CA ASN A 196 -3.85 -4.42 -9.97
C ASN A 196 -4.10 -5.40 -11.12
N ARG A 197 -4.80 -4.97 -12.19
CA ARG A 197 -5.05 -5.81 -13.38
C ARG A 197 -3.77 -6.26 -14.10
N THR A 198 -2.63 -5.63 -13.86
CA THR A 198 -1.33 -6.09 -14.38
C THR A 198 -0.69 -7.19 -13.53
N GLY A 199 -1.36 -7.64 -12.46
CA GLY A 199 -0.90 -8.70 -11.56
C GLY A 199 -0.30 -8.20 -10.24
N THR A 200 -0.19 -6.88 -10.03
CA THR A 200 0.26 -6.31 -8.76
C THR A 200 -0.80 -6.52 -7.69
N THR A 201 -0.42 -7.06 -6.53
CA THR A 201 -1.29 -7.12 -5.35
C THR A 201 -1.44 -5.73 -4.77
N VAL A 202 -2.66 -5.29 -4.46
CA VAL A 202 -2.93 -3.94 -3.94
C VAL A 202 -3.65 -4.03 -2.60
N LEU A 203 -3.06 -3.41 -1.58
CA LEU A 203 -3.67 -3.23 -0.26
C LEU A 203 -3.91 -1.75 -0.03
N VAL A 204 -5.17 -1.36 0.17
CA VAL A 204 -5.57 0.02 0.42
C VAL A 204 -6.16 0.15 1.81
N ALA A 205 -5.45 0.82 2.72
CA ALA A 205 -6.00 1.23 3.99
C ALA A 205 -6.81 2.52 3.79
N THR A 206 -8.08 2.51 4.15
CA THR A 206 -8.97 3.67 3.98
C THR A 206 -10.13 3.66 4.98
N HIS A 207 -10.71 4.84 5.19
CA HIS A 207 -11.98 5.03 5.90
C HIS A 207 -13.10 5.53 4.97
N ASP A 208 -12.87 5.60 3.67
CA ASP A 208 -13.83 6.03 2.66
C ASP A 208 -14.83 4.90 2.35
N ARG A 209 -16.04 5.03 2.93
CA ARG A 209 -17.12 4.05 2.78
C ARG A 209 -17.64 3.95 1.36
N GLU A 210 -17.89 5.11 0.73
CA GLU A 210 -18.48 5.17 -0.61
C GLU A 210 -17.57 4.46 -1.61
N MET A 211 -16.26 4.68 -1.50
CA MET A 211 -15.27 4.06 -2.36
C MET A 211 -15.26 2.53 -2.22
N VAL A 212 -15.22 2.03 -0.98
CA VAL A 212 -15.21 0.59 -0.69
C VAL A 212 -16.49 -0.07 -1.21
N ASP A 213 -17.65 0.55 -0.94
CA ASP A 213 -18.96 0.02 -1.31
C ASP A 213 -19.18 -0.01 -2.82
N ASN A 214 -18.62 0.96 -3.56
CA ASN A 214 -18.71 1.02 -5.02
C ASN A 214 -17.81 -0.04 -5.69
N MET A 215 -16.61 -0.28 -5.17
CA MET A 215 -15.64 -1.16 -5.82
C MET A 215 -15.87 -2.65 -5.54
N ARG A 216 -16.56 -3.01 -4.45
CA ARG A 216 -16.94 -4.40 -4.11
C ARG A 216 -15.76 -5.39 -4.17
N ARG A 217 -14.61 -5.02 -3.63
CA ARG A 217 -13.43 -5.87 -3.51
C ARG A 217 -13.40 -6.57 -2.15
N ARG A 218 -12.37 -7.39 -1.91
CA ARG A 218 -12.15 -7.98 -0.58
C ARG A 218 -11.97 -6.90 0.46
N VAL A 219 -12.64 -7.03 1.60
CA VAL A 219 -12.60 -6.09 2.72
C VAL A 219 -12.16 -6.81 3.98
N ILE A 220 -11.08 -6.31 4.56
CA ILE A 220 -10.57 -6.70 5.88
C ILE A 220 -10.88 -5.55 6.83
N ALA A 221 -11.67 -5.80 7.88
CA ALA A 221 -12.06 -4.77 8.83
C ALA A 221 -11.32 -4.92 10.16
N LEU A 222 -10.76 -3.80 10.64
CA LEU A 222 -10.15 -3.69 11.96
C LEU A 222 -11.01 -2.80 12.87
N ASP A 223 -11.24 -3.27 14.10
CA ASP A 223 -11.78 -2.46 15.17
C ASP A 223 -10.93 -2.62 16.43
N ARG A 224 -10.47 -1.50 17.00
CA ARG A 224 -9.67 -1.43 18.24
C ARG A 224 -8.51 -2.44 18.29
N GLY A 225 -7.83 -2.62 17.16
CA GLY A 225 -6.69 -3.52 17.05
C GLY A 225 -7.04 -4.99 16.77
N HIS A 226 -8.31 -5.36 16.67
CA HIS A 226 -8.76 -6.71 16.34
C HIS A 226 -9.26 -6.81 14.91
N LEU A 227 -9.06 -7.97 14.29
CA LEU A 227 -9.67 -8.31 13.00
C LEU A 227 -11.12 -8.75 13.26
N THR A 228 -12.06 -7.97 12.73
CA THR A 228 -13.50 -8.22 12.96
C THR A 228 -14.20 -8.84 11.77
N ARG A 229 -13.63 -8.69 10.55
CA ARG A 229 -14.21 -9.21 9.33
C ARG A 229 -13.15 -9.39 8.24
N ASP A 230 -13.32 -10.43 7.43
CA ASP A 230 -12.59 -10.68 6.17
C ASP A 230 -13.60 -11.25 5.15
N GLN A 231 -13.94 -10.45 4.14
CA GLN A 231 -15.01 -10.76 3.19
C GLN A 231 -14.58 -10.51 1.76
N GLN A 232 -14.71 -11.50 0.86
CA GLN A 232 -14.19 -11.46 -0.52
C GLN A 232 -14.85 -10.40 -1.42
N ARG A 233 -16.15 -10.10 -1.21
CA ARG A 233 -16.88 -9.02 -1.88
C ARG A 233 -17.62 -8.22 -0.83
N GLY A 234 -16.84 -7.49 -0.03
CA GLY A 234 -17.35 -6.79 1.12
C GLY A 234 -17.83 -5.37 0.80
N VAL A 235 -18.53 -4.83 1.77
CA VAL A 235 -18.86 -3.40 1.90
C VAL A 235 -18.17 -2.84 3.14
N TYR A 236 -18.14 -1.53 3.31
CA TYR A 236 -17.47 -0.92 4.45
C TYR A 236 -18.16 -1.25 5.77
N GLY A 237 -19.51 -1.22 5.80
CA GLY A 237 -20.33 -1.51 6.98
C GLY A 237 -20.57 -3.00 7.21
N PHE A 238 -21.24 -3.33 8.31
CA PHE A 238 -21.85 -4.65 8.47
C PHE A 238 -23.12 -4.67 7.63
N ASP A 239 -23.28 -5.67 6.75
CA ASP A 239 -24.58 -5.96 6.18
C ASP A 239 -25.50 -6.36 7.35
N VAL A 240 -26.55 -5.59 7.59
CA VAL A 240 -27.61 -5.88 8.55
C VAL A 240 -28.52 -6.95 7.96
#